data_cbfa0da2cdbc675ff212b69c20fc825a
#
_entry.id   cbfa0da2cdbc675ff212b69c20fc825a
#
_cell.length_a   1.000
_cell.length_b   1.000
_cell.length_c   1.000
_cell.angle_alpha   90.00
_cell.angle_beta   90.00
_cell.angle_gamma   90.00
#
_symmetry.space_group_name_H-M   'P 1'
#
loop_
_entity.id
_entity.type
_entity.pdbx_description
1 polymer ?
#
loop_
_entity_poly.entity_id
_entity_poly.type
_entity_poly.pdbx_seq_one_letter_code
_entity_poly.pdbx_strand_id
1 'polypeptide(L)'
;SLICLVSAAGLIGRIIAVRIDEIGFLIPLCLIAALADIWSVFFGVTSELVSKKSAALNYLLMRYPTLSAGDLRQYIGISDFLFATILMGAAMNFKLNVKKTYAGFAAAFFITFLTVVITHRGIPAIPAISLAFIIINGPRLKIKLEDIKTMFIVIGGAGLVFYLISILRRIIGN
;
A
#
# COMPACT_ATOMS: atom_id res chain seq x y z
N SER A 1 -4.15 -7.43 -20.27
CA SER A 1 -3.73 -8.68 -19.64
C SER A 1 -3.08 -8.37 -18.28
N LEU A 2 -3.29 -9.23 -17.28
CA LEU A 2 -2.79 -9.08 -15.92
C LEU A 2 -1.27 -8.90 -15.87
N ILE A 3 -0.56 -9.68 -16.69
CA ILE A 3 0.91 -9.63 -16.79
C ILE A 3 1.40 -8.25 -17.22
N CYS A 4 0.71 -7.60 -18.16
CA CYS A 4 1.06 -6.26 -18.62
C CYS A 4 0.92 -5.21 -17.51
N LEU A 5 -0.15 -5.30 -16.70
CA LEU A 5 -0.38 -4.38 -15.58
C LEU A 5 0.66 -4.56 -14.46
N VAL A 6 0.99 -5.80 -14.10
CA VAL A 6 2.04 -6.09 -13.10
C VAL A 6 3.39 -5.62 -13.59
N SER A 7 3.71 -5.87 -14.88
CA SER A 7 4.97 -5.40 -15.48
C SER A 7 5.05 -3.88 -15.52
N ALA A 8 3.97 -3.20 -15.87
CA ALA A 8 3.89 -1.74 -15.87
C ALA A 8 4.07 -1.17 -14.45
N ALA A 9 3.36 -1.74 -13.47
CA ALA A 9 3.52 -1.35 -12.06
C ALA A 9 4.97 -1.56 -11.59
N GLY A 10 5.61 -2.67 -11.99
CA GLY A 10 7.00 -2.97 -11.68
C GLY A 10 7.97 -1.94 -12.28
N LEU A 11 7.79 -1.57 -13.54
CA LEU A 11 8.62 -0.57 -14.23
C LEU A 11 8.45 0.81 -13.58
N ILE A 12 7.22 1.25 -13.37
CA ILE A 12 6.92 2.54 -12.74
C ILE A 12 7.48 2.57 -11.32
N GLY A 13 7.27 1.51 -10.53
CA GLY A 13 7.81 1.41 -9.17
C GLY A 13 9.34 1.51 -9.15
N ARG A 14 10.03 0.89 -10.11
CA ARG A 14 11.48 0.97 -10.23
C ARG A 14 11.95 2.38 -10.61
N ILE A 15 11.27 3.05 -11.53
CA ILE A 15 11.59 4.44 -11.92
C ILE A 15 11.45 5.37 -10.72
N ILE A 16 10.38 5.22 -9.92
CA ILE A 16 10.18 6.02 -8.72
C ILE A 16 11.27 5.70 -7.67
N ALA A 17 11.59 4.42 -7.48
CA ALA A 17 12.59 4.00 -6.50
C ALA A 17 13.98 4.60 -6.77
N VAL A 18 14.36 4.78 -8.05
CA VAL A 18 15.65 5.39 -8.42
C VAL A 18 15.70 6.89 -8.04
N ARG A 19 14.55 7.54 -7.88
CA ARG A 19 14.46 8.96 -7.50
C ARG A 19 14.50 9.18 -5.99
N ILE A 20 14.51 8.10 -5.20
CA ILE A 20 14.65 8.19 -3.75
C ILE A 20 16.15 8.29 -3.42
N ASP A 21 16.59 9.49 -3.09
CA ASP A 21 18.02 9.78 -2.86
C ASP A 21 18.42 9.50 -1.39
N GLU A 22 17.48 9.57 -0.45
CA GLU A 22 17.76 9.42 0.97
C GLU A 22 17.01 8.22 1.58
N ILE A 23 17.77 7.40 2.32
CA ILE A 23 17.23 6.22 3.04
C ILE A 23 16.23 6.61 4.14
N GLY A 24 16.38 7.80 4.73
CA GLY A 24 15.49 8.35 5.77
C GLY A 24 14.06 8.55 5.28
N PHE A 25 13.85 8.78 3.99
CA PHE A 25 12.52 8.95 3.37
C PHE A 25 11.67 7.67 3.36
N LEU A 26 12.30 6.50 3.49
CA LEU A 26 11.57 5.23 3.36
C LEU A 26 10.56 5.00 4.49
N ILE A 27 10.88 5.43 5.72
CA ILE A 27 9.97 5.24 6.86
C ILE A 27 8.76 6.16 6.77
N PRO A 28 8.92 7.49 6.58
CA PRO A 28 7.78 8.37 6.30
C PRO A 28 6.91 7.87 5.13
N LEU A 29 7.54 7.44 4.04
CA LEU A 29 6.83 6.90 2.87
C LEU A 29 5.97 5.69 3.25
N CYS A 30 6.51 4.73 4.01
CA CYS A 30 5.79 3.55 4.48
C CYS A 30 4.60 3.95 5.36
N LEU A 31 4.78 4.91 6.27
CA LEU A 31 3.73 5.33 7.20
C LEU A 31 2.61 6.07 6.48
N ILE A 32 2.94 7.00 5.59
CA ILE A 32 1.93 7.74 4.82
C ILE A 32 1.13 6.81 3.93
N ALA A 33 1.82 5.94 3.20
CA ALA A 33 1.16 4.99 2.32
C ALA A 33 0.25 4.04 3.09
N ALA A 34 0.70 3.53 4.24
CA ALA A 34 -0.11 2.68 5.10
C ALA A 34 -1.36 3.40 5.63
N LEU A 35 -1.21 4.66 6.10
CA LEU A 35 -2.35 5.46 6.57
C LEU A 35 -3.33 5.77 5.44
N ALA A 36 -2.83 6.15 4.26
CA ALA A 36 -3.65 6.43 3.10
C ALA A 36 -4.44 5.20 2.64
N ASP A 37 -3.83 4.02 2.67
CA ASP A 37 -4.47 2.77 2.30
C ASP A 37 -5.54 2.36 3.32
N ILE A 38 -5.24 2.42 4.61
CA ILE A 38 -6.22 2.20 5.69
C ILE A 38 -7.41 3.14 5.51
N TRP A 39 -7.16 4.44 5.31
CA TRP A 39 -8.22 5.41 5.10
C TRP A 39 -9.06 5.09 3.86
N SER A 40 -8.39 4.78 2.74
CA SER A 40 -9.06 4.46 1.47
C SER A 40 -10.00 3.27 1.58
N VAL A 41 -9.58 2.21 2.29
CA VAL A 41 -10.36 0.98 2.45
C VAL A 41 -11.53 1.17 3.41
N PHE A 42 -11.31 1.84 4.55
CA PHE A 42 -12.35 1.95 5.59
C PHE A 42 -13.28 3.15 5.43
N PHE A 43 -12.79 4.27 4.91
CA PHE A 43 -13.53 5.53 4.85
C PHE A 43 -13.58 6.17 3.47
N GLY A 44 -12.84 5.65 2.51
CA GLY A 44 -12.55 6.31 1.24
C GLY A 44 -13.42 5.88 0.07
N VAL A 45 -13.01 6.36 -1.08
CA VAL A 45 -13.63 6.13 -2.40
C VAL A 45 -13.71 4.63 -2.75
N THR A 46 -12.76 3.82 -2.28
CA THR A 46 -12.74 2.37 -2.51
C THR A 46 -13.96 1.69 -1.90
N SER A 47 -14.37 2.10 -0.70
CA SER A 47 -15.58 1.54 -0.04
C SER A 47 -16.86 1.87 -0.82
N GLU A 48 -16.97 3.09 -1.39
CA GLU A 48 -18.12 3.48 -2.23
C GLU A 48 -18.10 2.82 -3.61
N LEU A 49 -16.92 2.73 -4.23
CA LEU A 49 -16.77 2.06 -5.52
C LEU A 49 -17.15 0.58 -5.43
N VAL A 50 -16.75 -0.09 -4.35
CA VAL A 50 -17.11 -1.49 -4.08
C VAL A 50 -18.62 -1.62 -3.85
N SER A 51 -19.23 -0.72 -3.08
CA SER A 51 -20.67 -0.74 -2.80
C SER A 51 -21.53 -0.45 -4.04
N LYS A 52 -21.07 0.44 -4.93
CA LYS A 52 -21.80 0.83 -6.16
C LYS A 52 -21.50 -0.05 -7.38
N LYS A 53 -20.69 -1.13 -7.24
CA LYS A 53 -20.28 -2.01 -8.36
C LYS A 53 -19.83 -1.24 -9.61
N SER A 54 -19.06 -0.18 -9.44
CA SER A 54 -18.66 0.73 -10.52
C SER A 54 -17.78 0.02 -11.57
N ALA A 55 -17.98 0.35 -12.85
CA ALA A 55 -17.16 -0.16 -13.95
C ALA A 55 -15.66 0.16 -13.79
N ALA A 56 -15.32 1.26 -13.10
CA ALA A 56 -13.93 1.65 -12.81
C ALA A 56 -13.17 0.61 -11.98
N LEU A 57 -13.87 -0.18 -11.14
CA LEU A 57 -13.27 -1.28 -10.39
C LEU A 57 -12.62 -2.34 -11.28
N ASN A 58 -13.17 -2.55 -12.47
CA ASN A 58 -12.65 -3.55 -13.39
C ASN A 58 -11.26 -3.22 -13.93
N TYR A 59 -10.87 -1.95 -13.90
CA TYR A 59 -9.56 -1.46 -14.34
C TYR A 59 -8.54 -1.31 -13.19
N LEU A 60 -9.03 -1.03 -11.97
CA LEU A 60 -8.17 -0.78 -10.80
C LEU A 60 -7.87 -2.04 -9.99
N LEU A 61 -8.70 -3.07 -10.10
CA LEU A 61 -8.58 -4.28 -9.30
C LEU A 61 -8.26 -5.49 -10.19
N MET A 62 -7.28 -6.25 -9.79
CA MET A 62 -6.91 -7.50 -10.45
C MET A 62 -7.89 -8.60 -10.07
N ARG A 63 -8.51 -9.21 -11.06
CA ARG A 63 -9.39 -10.36 -10.87
C ARG A 63 -8.55 -11.64 -10.95
N TYR A 64 -8.59 -12.44 -9.92
CA TYR A 64 -8.05 -13.80 -9.96
C TYR A 64 -9.17 -14.79 -10.28
N PRO A 65 -8.90 -15.83 -11.13
CA PRO A 65 -9.84 -16.92 -11.31
C PRO A 65 -9.96 -17.66 -9.97
N THR A 66 -11.16 -17.64 -9.39
CA THR A 66 -11.46 -18.41 -8.18
C THR A 66 -11.79 -19.83 -8.57
N LEU A 67 -11.14 -20.81 -7.92
CA LEU A 67 -11.40 -22.25 -8.07
C LEU A 67 -12.76 -22.70 -7.48
N SER A 68 -13.50 -21.80 -6.86
CA SER A 68 -14.80 -22.10 -6.26
C SER A 68 -15.92 -21.29 -6.91
N ALA A 69 -17.04 -21.94 -7.16
CA ALA A 69 -18.24 -21.38 -7.81
C ALA A 69 -19.04 -20.38 -6.94
N GLY A 70 -18.41 -19.73 -5.99
CA GLY A 70 -19.01 -18.70 -5.13
C GLY A 70 -18.43 -17.33 -5.42
N ASP A 71 -19.25 -16.30 -5.38
CA ASP A 71 -19.05 -14.89 -5.72
C ASP A 71 -17.91 -14.13 -4.94
N LEU A 72 -16.87 -14.80 -4.50
CA LEU A 72 -15.71 -14.23 -3.82
C LEU A 72 -14.73 -13.66 -4.85
N ARG A 73 -15.06 -12.51 -5.39
CA ARG A 73 -14.14 -11.70 -6.20
C ARG A 73 -13.14 -11.05 -5.27
N GLN A 74 -12.01 -11.71 -5.04
CA GLN A 74 -10.89 -11.15 -4.29
C GLN A 74 -10.11 -10.24 -5.23
N TYR A 75 -10.00 -8.98 -4.84
CA TYR A 75 -9.29 -7.97 -5.62
C TYR A 75 -8.01 -7.59 -4.88
N ILE A 76 -6.86 -7.77 -5.54
CA ILE A 76 -5.59 -7.17 -5.10
C ILE A 76 -5.41 -5.88 -5.89
N GLY A 77 -5.16 -4.79 -5.20
CA GLY A 77 -4.94 -3.49 -5.81
C GLY A 77 -3.64 -3.44 -6.61
N ILE A 78 -3.64 -2.81 -7.76
CA ILE A 78 -2.42 -2.50 -8.54
C ILE A 78 -1.47 -1.65 -7.69
N SER A 79 -2.01 -0.77 -6.84
CA SER A 79 -1.27 0.07 -5.89
C SER A 79 -0.37 -0.74 -4.96
N ASP A 80 -0.82 -1.92 -4.51
CA ASP A 80 -0.08 -2.76 -3.58
C ASP A 80 1.19 -3.31 -4.23
N PHE A 81 1.08 -3.75 -5.50
CA PHE A 81 2.24 -4.20 -6.29
C PHE A 81 3.18 -3.03 -6.61
N LEU A 82 2.63 -1.89 -7.01
CA LEU A 82 3.42 -0.70 -7.28
C LEU A 82 4.21 -0.27 -6.04
N PHE A 83 3.57 -0.24 -4.89
CA PHE A 83 4.22 0.13 -3.63
C PHE A 83 5.28 -0.90 -3.22
N ALA A 84 4.98 -2.20 -3.31
CA ALA A 84 5.95 -3.25 -3.06
C ALA A 84 7.18 -3.15 -3.99
N THR A 85 6.99 -2.81 -5.28
CA THR A 85 8.10 -2.64 -6.23
C THR A 85 8.91 -1.38 -5.95
N ILE A 86 8.30 -0.28 -5.48
CA ILE A 86 9.03 0.92 -5.03
C ILE A 86 9.94 0.55 -3.85
N LEU A 87 9.42 -0.10 -2.82
CA LEU A 87 10.21 -0.48 -1.65
C LEU A 87 11.28 -1.52 -1.98
N MET A 88 11.00 -2.45 -2.89
CA MET A 88 11.99 -3.42 -3.36
C MET A 88 13.11 -2.73 -4.15
N GLY A 89 12.76 -1.79 -5.05
CA GLY A 89 13.72 -0.98 -5.77
C GLY A 89 14.60 -0.16 -4.82
N ALA A 90 14.00 0.47 -3.81
CA ALA A 90 14.73 1.19 -2.77
C ALA A 90 15.65 0.25 -1.97
N ALA A 91 15.18 -0.96 -1.62
CA ALA A 91 16.02 -1.97 -0.94
C ALA A 91 17.25 -2.34 -1.77
N MET A 92 17.12 -2.41 -3.09
CA MET A 92 18.24 -2.67 -3.99
C MET A 92 19.20 -1.47 -4.07
N ASN A 93 18.68 -0.26 -4.22
CA ASN A 93 19.47 0.97 -4.35
C ASN A 93 20.30 1.24 -3.09
N PHE A 94 19.72 1.06 -1.91
CA PHE A 94 20.36 1.27 -0.62
C PHE A 94 21.08 0.03 -0.08
N LYS A 95 21.24 -1.03 -0.88
CA LYS A 95 21.92 -2.29 -0.51
C LYS A 95 21.38 -2.89 0.80
N LEU A 96 20.06 -2.82 0.99
CA LEU A 96 19.37 -3.42 2.13
C LEU A 96 19.25 -4.96 1.97
N ASN A 97 18.54 -5.61 2.89
CA ASN A 97 18.36 -7.06 2.86
C ASN A 97 17.33 -7.50 1.80
N VAL A 98 17.68 -7.40 0.50
CA VAL A 98 16.77 -7.69 -0.63
C VAL A 98 16.11 -9.08 -0.50
N LYS A 99 16.88 -10.13 -0.18
CA LYS A 99 16.32 -11.50 -0.05
C LYS A 99 15.30 -11.60 1.09
N LYS A 100 15.61 -11.03 2.26
CA LYS A 100 14.67 -11.01 3.40
C LYS A 100 13.47 -10.13 3.12
N THR A 101 13.67 -8.99 2.46
CA THR A 101 12.57 -8.09 2.05
C THR A 101 11.61 -8.79 1.10
N TYR A 102 12.12 -9.53 0.11
CA TYR A 102 11.29 -10.34 -0.78
C TYR A 102 10.47 -11.38 -0.02
N ALA A 103 11.12 -12.15 0.86
CA ALA A 103 10.42 -13.14 1.69
C ALA A 103 9.37 -12.50 2.61
N GLY A 104 9.69 -11.32 3.20
CA GLY A 104 8.76 -10.57 4.03
C GLY A 104 7.54 -10.06 3.25
N PHE A 105 7.73 -9.60 2.03
CA PHE A 105 6.61 -9.17 1.18
C PHE A 105 5.74 -10.35 0.76
N ALA A 106 6.35 -11.48 0.39
CA ALA A 106 5.60 -12.70 0.09
C ALA A 106 4.76 -13.15 1.30
N ALA A 107 5.34 -13.11 2.50
CA ALA A 107 4.62 -13.41 3.74
C ALA A 107 3.50 -12.40 4.02
N ALA A 108 3.75 -11.09 3.84
CA ALA A 108 2.76 -10.04 4.04
C ALA A 108 1.58 -10.20 3.08
N PHE A 109 1.83 -10.43 1.80
CA PHE A 109 0.78 -10.71 0.81
C PHE A 109 0.00 -11.98 1.17
N PHE A 110 0.69 -13.05 1.57
CA PHE A 110 0.05 -14.31 1.95
C PHE A 110 -0.85 -14.14 3.18
N ILE A 111 -0.37 -13.44 4.22
CA ILE A 111 -1.15 -13.16 5.43
C ILE A 111 -2.37 -12.29 5.10
N THR A 112 -2.19 -11.23 4.31
CA THR A 112 -3.30 -10.36 3.88
C THR A 112 -4.32 -11.17 3.07
N PHE A 113 -3.88 -11.98 2.13
CA PHE A 113 -4.75 -12.85 1.35
C PHE A 113 -5.54 -13.81 2.25
N LEU A 114 -4.87 -14.50 3.16
CA LEU A 114 -5.52 -15.43 4.10
C LEU A 114 -6.56 -14.71 4.96
N THR A 115 -6.23 -13.50 5.44
CA THR A 115 -7.14 -12.69 6.26
C THR A 115 -8.37 -12.28 5.47
N VAL A 116 -8.21 -11.88 4.19
CA VAL A 116 -9.35 -11.56 3.30
C VAL A 116 -10.23 -12.78 3.07
N VAL A 117 -9.64 -13.97 2.88
CA VAL A 117 -10.38 -15.22 2.72
C VAL A 117 -11.20 -15.55 3.96
N ILE A 118 -10.63 -15.39 5.15
CA ILE A 118 -11.30 -15.73 6.42
C ILE A 118 -12.37 -14.70 6.78
N THR A 119 -12.08 -13.42 6.60
CA THR A 119 -12.97 -12.33 7.04
C THR A 119 -14.02 -11.94 6.00
N HIS A 120 -13.82 -12.35 4.73
CA HIS A 120 -14.64 -11.93 3.59
C HIS A 120 -14.73 -10.39 3.43
N ARG A 121 -13.74 -9.65 3.95
CA ARG A 121 -13.65 -8.19 3.90
C ARG A 121 -12.38 -7.77 3.17
N GLY A 122 -12.47 -6.69 2.39
CA GLY A 122 -11.28 -6.05 1.82
C GLY A 122 -10.39 -5.50 2.94
N ILE A 123 -9.13 -5.92 2.96
CA ILE A 123 -8.14 -5.48 3.94
C ILE A 123 -7.00 -4.80 3.20
N PRO A 124 -6.54 -3.63 3.70
CA PRO A 124 -5.43 -2.92 3.09
C PRO A 124 -4.14 -3.75 3.18
N ALA A 125 -3.43 -3.95 2.07
CA ALA A 125 -2.20 -4.74 2.02
C ALA A 125 -0.95 -3.89 2.30
N ILE A 126 -0.98 -2.59 1.96
CA ILE A 126 0.17 -1.69 2.13
C ILE A 126 0.65 -1.59 3.58
N PRO A 127 -0.21 -1.56 4.62
CA PRO A 127 0.25 -1.61 6.01
C PRO A 127 1.07 -2.84 6.35
N ALA A 128 0.66 -4.02 5.87
CA ALA A 128 1.40 -5.27 6.11
C ALA A 128 2.76 -5.28 5.39
N ILE A 129 2.79 -4.79 4.15
CA ILE A 129 4.03 -4.65 3.35
C ILE A 129 4.98 -3.64 4.01
N SER A 130 4.46 -2.49 4.44
CA SER A 130 5.23 -1.44 5.12
C SER A 130 5.83 -1.95 6.44
N LEU A 131 5.02 -2.65 7.23
CA LEU A 131 5.46 -3.24 8.49
C LEU A 131 6.57 -4.27 8.28
N ALA A 132 6.38 -5.19 7.31
CA ALA A 132 7.40 -6.17 6.95
C ALA A 132 8.71 -5.50 6.52
N PHE A 133 8.63 -4.44 5.70
CA PHE A 133 9.80 -3.68 5.27
C PHE A 133 10.55 -3.05 6.44
N ILE A 134 9.84 -2.38 7.36
CA ILE A 134 10.41 -1.72 8.52
C ILE A 134 11.04 -2.72 9.49
N ILE A 135 10.37 -3.84 9.77
CA ILE A 135 10.91 -4.90 10.67
C ILE A 135 12.22 -5.47 10.12
N ILE A 136 12.26 -5.75 8.81
CA ILE A 136 13.41 -6.40 8.18
C ILE A 136 14.60 -5.44 8.02
N ASN A 137 14.34 -4.21 7.66
CA ASN A 137 15.36 -3.24 7.28
C ASN A 137 15.59 -2.14 8.34
N GLY A 138 14.71 -2.00 9.33
CA GLY A 138 14.76 -0.97 10.37
C GLY A 138 16.14 -0.75 10.99
N PRO A 139 16.88 -1.81 11.39
CA PRO A 139 18.23 -1.65 11.94
C PRO A 139 19.25 -0.98 11.00
N ARG A 140 18.97 -0.98 9.69
CA ARG A 140 19.82 -0.36 8.66
C ARG A 140 19.31 1.01 8.21
N LEU A 141 18.07 1.36 8.52
CA LEU A 141 17.42 2.61 8.10
C LEU A 141 17.87 3.82 8.93
N LYS A 142 18.95 3.80 9.67
CA LYS A 142 19.57 4.90 10.44
C LYS A 142 18.66 6.13 10.60
N ILE A 143 17.65 6.01 11.44
CA ILE A 143 16.66 7.08 11.67
C ILE A 143 17.37 8.23 12.38
N LYS A 144 17.41 9.40 11.79
CA LYS A 144 17.86 10.64 12.45
C LYS A 144 16.71 11.25 13.22
N LEU A 145 17.03 12.03 14.26
CA LEU A 145 16.02 12.78 15.04
C LEU A 145 15.20 13.75 14.16
N GLU A 146 15.81 14.27 13.10
CA GLU A 146 15.16 15.11 12.10
C GLU A 146 14.09 14.35 11.30
N ASP A 147 14.37 13.09 10.97
CA ASP A 147 13.41 12.22 10.27
C ASP A 147 12.17 11.98 11.14
N ILE A 148 12.35 11.84 12.46
CA ILE A 148 11.25 11.67 13.40
C ILE A 148 10.36 12.92 13.45
N LYS A 149 10.94 14.13 13.48
CA LYS A 149 10.17 15.37 13.41
C LYS A 149 9.36 15.47 12.12
N THR A 150 9.99 15.16 11.01
CA THR A 150 9.34 15.12 9.70
C THR A 150 8.19 14.11 9.68
N MET A 151 8.38 12.93 10.29
CA MET A 151 7.32 11.93 10.43
C MET A 151 6.11 12.48 11.19
N PHE A 152 6.32 13.15 12.31
CA PHE A 152 5.23 13.75 13.09
C PHE A 152 4.50 14.85 12.32
N ILE A 153 5.22 15.70 11.60
CA ILE A 153 4.62 16.75 10.75
C ILE A 153 3.79 16.13 9.64
N VAL A 154 4.30 15.10 9.00
CA VAL A 154 3.62 14.42 7.89
C VAL A 154 2.39 13.64 8.36
N ILE A 155 2.50 12.89 9.46
CA ILE A 155 1.36 12.16 10.06
C ILE A 155 0.29 13.14 10.51
N GLY A 156 0.69 14.24 11.19
CA GLY A 156 -0.22 15.29 11.62
C GLY A 156 -0.91 15.99 10.44
N GLY A 157 -0.14 16.34 9.40
CA GLY A 157 -0.65 16.92 8.17
C GLY A 157 -1.60 16.00 7.42
N ALA A 158 -1.25 14.74 7.24
CA ALA A 158 -2.12 13.75 6.63
C ALA A 158 -3.43 13.56 7.43
N GLY A 159 -3.33 13.45 8.76
CA GLY A 159 -4.50 13.36 9.64
C GLY A 159 -5.42 14.57 9.51
N LEU A 160 -4.85 15.77 9.42
CA LEU A 160 -5.61 17.01 9.26
C LEU A 160 -6.30 17.07 7.89
N VAL A 161 -5.62 16.68 6.81
CA VAL A 161 -6.20 16.61 5.47
C VAL A 161 -7.35 15.60 5.45
N PHE A 162 -7.18 14.42 6.02
CA PHE A 162 -8.23 13.41 6.11
C PHE A 162 -9.42 13.88 6.94
N TYR A 163 -9.18 14.58 8.03
CA TYR A 163 -10.23 15.18 8.85
C TYR A 163 -11.03 16.23 8.08
N LEU A 164 -10.35 17.13 7.34
CA LEU A 164 -10.99 18.13 6.50
C LEU A 164 -11.83 17.50 5.38
N ILE A 165 -11.32 16.47 4.71
CA ILE A 165 -12.07 15.74 3.69
C ILE A 165 -13.32 15.09 4.30
N SER A 166 -13.23 14.53 5.50
CA SER A 166 -14.37 13.95 6.21
C SER A 166 -15.45 14.98 6.53
N ILE A 167 -15.06 16.19 6.95
CA ILE A 167 -16.00 17.29 7.20
C ILE A 167 -16.65 17.77 5.90
N LEU A 168 -15.85 18.01 4.86
CA LEU A 168 -16.35 18.43 3.54
C LEU A 168 -17.40 17.44 3.01
N ARG A 169 -17.13 16.15 3.17
CA ARG A 169 -18.06 15.10 2.74
C ARG A 169 -19.37 15.10 3.53
N ARG A 170 -19.34 15.44 4.83
CA ARG A 170 -20.54 15.64 5.64
C ARG A 170 -21.38 16.85 5.19
N ILE A 171 -20.71 17.91 4.75
CA ILE A 171 -21.38 19.16 4.33
C ILE A 171 -21.99 19.01 2.93
N ILE A 172 -21.29 18.34 2.01
CA ILE A 172 -21.72 18.19 0.60
C ILE A 172 -22.68 17.00 0.43
N GLY A 173 -22.66 16.03 1.32
CA GLY A 173 -23.50 14.82 1.26
C GLY A 173 -24.86 14.94 1.98
N ASN A 174 -25.17 16.10 2.55
CA ASN A 174 -26.50 16.53 2.98
C ASN A 174 -27.08 17.47 1.93
#